data_67a37db5bf3322699fa964bd3590c8c2
#
_entry.id   67a37db5bf3322699fa964bd3590c8c2
#
_cell.length_a   1.000
_cell.length_b   1.000
_cell.length_c   1.000
_cell.angle_alpha   90.00
_cell.angle_beta   90.00
_cell.angle_gamma   90.00
#
_symmetry.space_group_name_H-M   'P 1'
#
loop_
_entity.id
_entity.type
_entity.pdbx_description
1 polymer ?
#
loop_
_entity_poly.entity_id
_entity_poly.type
_entity_poly.pdbx_seq_one_letter_code
_entity_poly.pdbx_strand_id
1 'polypeptide(L)'
;MSSSDQPASPHPTAVTAERPMSDAALARRLPLLPPHLREQAAAMGQQAMQPVGIIESCYPDKFGIPRQPGLARHATAILHLLPPFDDPDCVRDIEGFSHLWIHFLFHASPTRWTPLIRPPRLGGNARTGVFASRSTHRPNRLGQSVVELAGV
;
A
#
# COMPACT_ATOMS: atom_id res chain seq x y z
N MET A 1 10.03 -45.98 33.46
CA MET A 1 9.61 -44.69 34.05
C MET A 1 10.75 -43.74 33.81
N SER A 2 10.67 -43.00 32.75
CA SER A 2 11.67 -41.96 32.41
C SER A 2 10.89 -40.74 31.95
N SER A 3 10.84 -39.76 32.85
CA SER A 3 10.19 -38.48 32.66
C SER A 3 11.12 -37.59 31.83
N SER A 4 10.74 -37.25 30.62
CA SER A 4 11.46 -36.30 29.77
C SER A 4 11.02 -34.89 30.14
N ASP A 5 11.87 -34.19 30.84
CA ASP A 5 11.76 -32.79 31.17
C ASP A 5 12.13 -31.97 29.91
N GLN A 6 11.15 -31.38 29.27
CA GLN A 6 11.33 -30.52 28.10
C GLN A 6 11.38 -29.06 28.57
N PRO A 7 12.48 -28.33 28.36
CA PRO A 7 12.54 -26.93 28.79
C PRO A 7 11.55 -26.07 28.01
N ALA A 8 10.78 -25.28 28.75
CA ALA A 8 9.83 -24.32 28.21
C ALA A 8 10.54 -23.26 27.34
N SER A 9 10.05 -23.07 26.14
CA SER A 9 10.50 -22.00 25.24
C SER A 9 10.29 -20.63 25.90
N PRO A 10 11.24 -19.71 25.80
CA PRO A 10 11.07 -18.36 26.34
C PRO A 10 9.95 -17.64 25.57
N HIS A 11 8.95 -17.15 26.30
CA HIS A 11 7.93 -16.26 25.75
C HIS A 11 8.60 -15.01 25.16
N PRO A 12 8.16 -14.53 23.99
CA PRO A 12 8.71 -13.30 23.44
C PRO A 12 8.44 -12.15 24.40
N THR A 13 9.51 -11.49 24.81
CA THR A 13 9.49 -10.29 25.64
C THR A 13 8.56 -9.26 25.00
N ALA A 14 7.57 -8.81 25.77
CA ALA A 14 6.66 -7.77 25.34
C ALA A 14 7.48 -6.55 24.89
N VAL A 15 7.44 -6.25 23.60
CA VAL A 15 7.98 -5.01 23.06
C VAL A 15 7.16 -3.90 23.69
N THR A 16 7.76 -3.17 24.62
CA THR A 16 7.15 -2.00 25.24
C THR A 16 6.85 -1.02 24.10
N ALA A 17 5.57 -0.86 23.79
CA ALA A 17 5.15 0.08 22.76
C ALA A 17 5.56 1.49 23.22
N GLU A 18 6.60 2.02 22.60
CA GLU A 18 7.02 3.40 22.81
C GLU A 18 5.82 4.31 22.55
N ARG A 19 5.59 5.24 23.47
CA ARG A 19 4.51 6.22 23.36
C ARG A 19 4.66 6.99 22.05
N PRO A 20 3.66 6.99 21.16
CA PRO A 20 3.79 7.69 19.89
C PRO A 20 4.12 9.16 20.12
N MET A 21 5.16 9.64 19.46
CA MET A 21 5.59 11.04 19.57
C MET A 21 4.46 11.97 19.15
N SER A 22 4.32 13.10 19.84
CA SER A 22 3.37 14.14 19.45
C SER A 22 3.72 14.72 18.07
N ASP A 23 2.71 15.15 17.32
CA ASP A 23 2.87 15.76 15.99
C ASP A 23 3.87 16.91 16.01
N ALA A 24 3.88 17.70 17.10
CA ALA A 24 4.82 18.80 17.31
C ALA A 24 6.28 18.32 17.54
N ALA A 25 6.46 17.17 18.19
CA ALA A 25 7.79 16.61 18.42
C ALA A 25 8.35 15.97 17.14
N LEU A 26 7.51 15.40 16.30
CA LEU A 26 7.90 14.86 14.99
C LEU A 26 8.28 15.99 14.01
N ALA A 27 7.49 17.05 13.96
CA ALA A 27 7.75 18.23 13.11
C ALA A 27 9.09 18.91 13.43
N ARG A 28 9.52 18.87 14.69
CA ARG A 28 10.81 19.41 15.12
C ARG A 28 12.01 18.54 14.77
N ARG A 29 11.80 17.26 14.48
CA ARG A 29 12.88 16.30 14.19
C ARG A 29 13.16 16.09 12.71
N LEU A 30 12.22 16.40 11.84
CA LEU A 30 12.45 16.32 10.41
C LEU A 30 13.34 17.51 9.99
N PRO A 31 14.53 17.25 9.42
CA PRO A 31 15.36 18.32 8.90
C PRO A 31 14.61 19.06 7.80
N LEU A 32 14.78 20.37 7.76
CA LEU A 32 14.29 21.16 6.65
C LEU A 32 14.97 20.69 5.37
N LEU A 33 14.18 20.56 4.31
CA LEU A 33 14.71 20.20 3.01
C LEU A 33 15.78 21.23 2.59
N PRO A 34 17.00 20.79 2.20
CA PRO A 34 18.04 21.69 1.71
C PRO A 34 17.53 22.58 0.57
N PRO A 35 18.03 23.83 0.45
CA PRO A 35 17.52 24.78 -0.55
C PRO A 35 17.51 24.22 -1.98
N HIS A 36 18.62 23.60 -2.41
CA HIS A 36 18.73 23.02 -3.75
C HIS A 36 17.69 21.92 -4.02
N LEU A 37 17.33 21.11 -3.01
CA LEU A 37 16.29 20.10 -3.15
C LEU A 37 14.88 20.71 -3.16
N ARG A 38 14.67 21.84 -2.49
CA ARG A 38 13.40 22.59 -2.59
C ARG A 38 13.18 23.14 -3.99
N GLU A 39 14.23 23.70 -4.58
CA GLU A 39 14.18 24.20 -5.95
C GLU A 39 13.89 23.08 -6.95
N GLN A 40 14.58 21.93 -6.80
CA GLN A 40 14.30 20.75 -7.61
C GLN A 40 12.86 20.25 -7.46
N ALA A 41 12.36 20.15 -6.22
CA ALA A 41 11.00 19.72 -5.96
C ALA A 41 9.96 20.70 -6.56
N ALA A 42 10.24 22.01 -6.49
CA ALA A 42 9.38 23.02 -7.10
C ALA A 42 9.38 22.93 -8.64
N ALA A 43 10.56 22.67 -9.23
CA ALA A 43 10.71 22.51 -10.68
C ALA A 43 10.04 21.24 -11.21
N MET A 44 9.99 20.16 -10.42
CA MET A 44 9.27 18.93 -10.81
C MET A 44 7.77 19.13 -10.94
N GLY A 45 7.16 20.03 -10.15
CA GLY A 45 5.73 20.31 -10.16
C GLY A 45 4.87 19.08 -9.91
N GLN A 46 3.69 19.07 -10.50
CA GLN A 46 2.77 17.92 -10.50
C GLN A 46 3.01 17.08 -11.75
N GLN A 47 3.14 15.77 -11.56
CA GLN A 47 3.22 14.83 -12.66
C GLN A 47 1.83 14.26 -12.93
N ALA A 48 1.32 14.48 -14.13
CA ALA A 48 0.09 13.85 -14.59
C ALA A 48 0.38 12.41 -15.03
N MET A 49 -0.47 11.48 -14.60
CA MET A 49 -0.43 10.08 -15.05
C MET A 49 -1.71 9.75 -15.78
N GLN A 50 -1.58 9.07 -16.92
CA GLN A 50 -2.70 8.52 -17.65
C GLN A 50 -2.95 7.09 -17.18
N PRO A 51 -4.19 6.70 -16.84
CA PRO A 51 -4.50 5.32 -16.52
C PRO A 51 -4.33 4.45 -17.77
N VAL A 52 -3.61 3.34 -17.61
CA VAL A 52 -3.38 2.37 -18.68
C VAL A 52 -4.51 1.35 -18.80
N GLY A 53 -5.33 1.21 -17.77
CA GLY A 53 -6.43 0.26 -17.78
C GLY A 53 -7.37 0.41 -16.59
N ILE A 54 -8.42 -0.37 -16.61
CA ILE A 54 -9.44 -0.47 -15.56
C ILE A 54 -9.45 -1.89 -15.03
N ILE A 55 -9.42 -2.04 -13.71
CA ILE A 55 -9.50 -3.33 -13.05
C ILE A 55 -10.96 -3.64 -12.72
N GLU A 56 -11.48 -4.70 -13.31
CA GLU A 56 -12.74 -5.32 -12.94
C GLU A 56 -12.48 -6.44 -11.94
N SER A 57 -13.07 -6.37 -10.76
CA SER A 57 -12.88 -7.34 -9.70
C SER A 57 -14.19 -7.86 -9.15
N CYS A 58 -14.14 -9.00 -8.46
CA CYS A 58 -15.30 -9.58 -7.78
C CYS A 58 -15.77 -8.77 -6.56
N TYR A 59 -15.08 -7.68 -6.20
CA TYR A 59 -15.44 -6.82 -5.07
C TYR A 59 -16.16 -5.56 -5.56
N PRO A 60 -17.50 -5.50 -5.44
CA PRO A 60 -18.27 -4.35 -5.93
C PRO A 60 -18.11 -3.09 -5.07
N ASP A 61 -17.69 -3.27 -3.82
CA ASP A 61 -17.52 -2.17 -2.88
C ASP A 61 -16.27 -2.36 -1.98
N LYS A 62 -16.06 -1.42 -1.06
CA LYS A 62 -14.89 -1.42 -0.15
C LYS A 62 -14.96 -2.46 0.97
N PHE A 63 -16.10 -3.10 1.18
CA PHE A 63 -16.27 -4.08 2.24
C PHE A 63 -15.88 -5.47 1.77
N GLY A 64 -15.23 -6.24 2.64
CA GLY A 64 -14.78 -7.58 2.29
C GLY A 64 -13.50 -7.67 1.47
N ILE A 65 -12.97 -6.55 0.97
CA ILE A 65 -11.71 -6.54 0.22
C ILE A 65 -10.57 -7.05 1.12
N PRO A 66 -9.78 -8.05 0.66
CA PRO A 66 -8.58 -8.49 1.34
C PRO A 66 -7.57 -7.35 1.50
N ARG A 67 -6.85 -7.34 2.62
CA ARG A 67 -5.85 -6.27 2.89
C ARG A 67 -4.66 -6.28 1.95
N GLN A 68 -4.38 -7.45 1.38
CA GLN A 68 -3.29 -7.68 0.45
C GLN A 68 -3.60 -8.86 -0.44
N PRO A 69 -3.00 -8.95 -1.62
CA PRO A 69 -3.07 -10.12 -2.48
C PRO A 69 -2.63 -11.39 -1.76
N GLY A 70 -3.15 -12.53 -2.17
CA GLY A 70 -2.84 -13.84 -1.59
C GLY A 70 -3.65 -14.23 -0.35
N LEU A 71 -4.40 -13.31 0.29
CA LEU A 71 -5.31 -13.65 1.38
C LEU A 71 -6.61 -14.29 0.89
N ALA A 72 -7.02 -14.02 -0.35
CA ALA A 72 -8.18 -14.62 -1.01
C ALA A 72 -7.73 -15.21 -2.35
N ARG A 73 -7.17 -16.41 -2.29
CA ARG A 73 -6.53 -17.08 -3.45
C ARG A 73 -7.47 -17.32 -4.64
N HIS A 74 -8.78 -17.39 -4.39
CA HIS A 74 -9.79 -17.61 -5.42
C HIS A 74 -10.39 -16.32 -5.98
N ALA A 75 -9.99 -15.16 -5.45
CA ALA A 75 -10.45 -13.88 -5.96
C ALA A 75 -9.59 -13.47 -7.17
N THR A 76 -10.23 -13.42 -8.32
CA THR A 76 -9.61 -12.99 -9.58
C THR A 76 -10.12 -11.60 -9.98
N ALA A 77 -9.36 -10.93 -10.81
CA ALA A 77 -9.73 -9.67 -11.43
C ALA A 77 -9.24 -9.65 -12.87
N ILE A 78 -9.88 -8.85 -13.71
CA ILE A 78 -9.48 -8.62 -15.10
C ILE A 78 -8.98 -7.18 -15.19
N LEU A 79 -7.81 -6.99 -15.78
CA LEU A 79 -7.30 -5.68 -16.16
C LEU A 79 -7.64 -5.45 -17.63
N HIS A 80 -8.60 -4.57 -17.88
CA HIS A 80 -8.94 -4.11 -19.22
C HIS A 80 -8.01 -2.96 -19.60
N LEU A 81 -7.17 -3.15 -20.60
CA LEU A 81 -6.33 -2.09 -21.12
C LEU A 81 -7.16 -1.06 -21.90
N LEU A 82 -6.75 0.20 -21.82
CA LEU A 82 -7.40 1.31 -22.50
C LEU A 82 -6.55 1.81 -23.69
N PRO A 83 -7.16 2.28 -24.77
CA PRO A 83 -6.40 2.92 -25.85
C PRO A 83 -5.53 4.10 -25.35
N PRO A 84 -4.31 4.26 -25.82
CA PRO A 84 -3.61 3.44 -26.84
C PRO A 84 -2.80 2.26 -26.26
N PHE A 85 -3.03 1.86 -25.02
CA PHE A 85 -2.27 0.82 -24.30
C PHE A 85 -2.83 -0.60 -24.53
N ASP A 86 -3.91 -0.73 -25.28
CA ASP A 86 -4.56 -1.99 -25.66
C ASP A 86 -3.92 -2.67 -26.88
N ASP A 87 -2.76 -2.18 -27.31
CA ASP A 87 -1.96 -2.81 -28.33
C ASP A 87 -1.34 -4.12 -27.80
N PRO A 88 -1.49 -5.26 -28.49
CA PRO A 88 -0.91 -6.54 -28.10
C PRO A 88 0.59 -6.49 -27.83
N ASP A 89 1.33 -5.59 -28.49
CA ASP A 89 2.75 -5.41 -28.26
C ASP A 89 3.08 -4.86 -26.87
N CYS A 90 2.15 -4.16 -26.23
CA CYS A 90 2.32 -3.68 -24.86
C CYS A 90 2.40 -4.80 -23.82
N VAL A 91 1.84 -5.96 -24.12
CA VAL A 91 1.82 -7.13 -23.20
C VAL A 91 2.68 -8.29 -23.72
N ARG A 92 3.41 -8.08 -24.82
CA ARG A 92 4.30 -9.11 -25.38
C ARG A 92 5.27 -9.61 -24.30
N ASP A 93 5.44 -10.93 -24.22
CA ASP A 93 6.34 -11.62 -23.28
C ASP A 93 5.96 -11.48 -21.78
N ILE A 94 4.84 -10.84 -21.46
CA ILE A 94 4.41 -10.64 -20.05
C ILE A 94 4.08 -11.97 -19.36
N GLU A 95 3.66 -12.99 -20.12
CA GLU A 95 3.39 -14.34 -19.61
C GLU A 95 4.63 -15.05 -19.06
N GLY A 96 5.83 -14.55 -19.39
CA GLY A 96 7.10 -15.00 -18.80
C GLY A 96 7.24 -14.65 -17.31
N PHE A 97 6.37 -13.83 -16.75
CA PHE A 97 6.38 -13.43 -15.35
C PHE A 97 5.27 -14.11 -14.57
N SER A 98 5.58 -14.57 -13.36
CA SER A 98 4.58 -15.16 -12.46
C SER A 98 3.72 -14.13 -11.75
N HIS A 99 4.22 -12.92 -11.58
CA HIS A 99 3.57 -11.84 -10.84
C HIS A 99 3.77 -10.50 -11.50
N LEU A 100 2.79 -9.61 -11.29
CA LEU A 100 2.82 -8.24 -11.77
C LEU A 100 2.77 -7.26 -10.59
N TRP A 101 3.44 -6.12 -10.76
CA TRP A 101 3.28 -4.96 -9.91
C TRP A 101 2.17 -4.09 -10.48
N ILE A 102 1.06 -3.99 -9.76
CA ILE A 102 -0.06 -3.13 -10.14
C ILE A 102 -0.03 -1.87 -9.29
N HIS A 103 0.13 -0.73 -9.94
CA HIS A 103 -0.08 0.58 -9.34
C HIS A 103 -1.48 1.07 -9.69
N PHE A 104 -2.25 1.48 -8.71
CA PHE A 104 -3.64 1.85 -8.92
C PHE A 104 -4.03 3.09 -8.13
N LEU A 105 -5.03 3.79 -8.61
CA LEU A 105 -5.58 4.96 -7.95
C LEU A 105 -6.76 4.57 -7.07
N PHE A 106 -6.76 5.01 -5.82
CA PHE A 106 -7.95 4.96 -4.97
C PHE A 106 -8.94 6.03 -5.42
N HIS A 107 -9.58 5.83 -6.57
CA HIS A 107 -10.40 6.83 -7.25
C HIS A 107 -11.58 7.31 -6.41
N ALA A 108 -12.19 6.42 -5.60
CA ALA A 108 -13.30 6.73 -4.72
C ALA A 108 -12.88 7.33 -3.36
N SER A 109 -11.56 7.46 -3.09
CA SER A 109 -11.09 8.09 -1.86
C SER A 109 -11.06 9.61 -2.01
N PRO A 110 -11.36 10.38 -0.93
CA PRO A 110 -11.24 11.82 -0.93
C PRO A 110 -9.81 12.28 -1.30
N THR A 111 -9.69 13.44 -1.90
CA THR A 111 -8.38 14.06 -2.19
C THR A 111 -7.68 14.55 -0.93
N ARG A 112 -8.46 14.84 0.12
CA ARG A 112 -7.92 15.28 1.40
C ARG A 112 -7.27 14.11 2.14
N TRP A 113 -6.07 14.32 2.62
CA TRP A 113 -5.32 13.37 3.43
C TRP A 113 -4.81 14.01 4.73
N THR A 114 -4.39 13.20 5.68
CA THR A 114 -3.77 13.65 6.92
C THR A 114 -2.47 12.87 7.17
N PRO A 115 -1.45 13.51 7.77
CA PRO A 115 -0.17 12.85 8.04
C PRO A 115 -0.30 11.68 9.04
N LEU A 116 -1.30 11.73 9.91
CA LEU A 116 -1.59 10.66 10.87
C LEU A 116 -2.97 10.08 10.62
N ILE A 117 -3.04 8.76 10.70
CA ILE A 117 -4.27 7.99 10.57
C ILE A 117 -4.48 7.09 11.79
N ARG A 118 -5.70 6.59 11.97
CA ARG A 118 -6.06 5.61 13.01
C ARG A 118 -6.49 4.32 12.31
N PRO A 119 -5.59 3.33 12.13
CA PRO A 119 -5.97 2.09 11.50
C PRO A 119 -6.98 1.33 12.38
N PRO A 120 -8.19 0.99 11.90
CA PRO A 120 -9.20 0.30 12.72
C PRO A 120 -8.69 -1.03 13.28
N ARG A 121 -7.81 -1.69 12.56
CA ARG A 121 -7.30 -3.02 12.93
C ARG A 121 -6.15 -3.00 13.94
N LEU A 122 -5.60 -1.82 14.25
CA LEU A 122 -4.68 -1.62 15.37
C LEU A 122 -5.45 -1.10 16.61
N GLY A 123 -6.74 -1.44 16.72
CA GLY A 123 -7.59 -1.01 17.83
C GLY A 123 -8.16 0.40 17.69
N GLY A 124 -7.86 1.11 16.60
CA GLY A 124 -8.41 2.45 16.32
C GLY A 124 -7.94 3.59 17.25
N ASN A 125 -7.21 3.28 18.32
CA ASN A 125 -6.76 4.26 19.32
C ASN A 125 -5.36 4.79 19.03
N ALA A 126 -4.48 3.96 18.47
CA ALA A 126 -3.12 4.37 18.11
C ALA A 126 -3.11 5.17 16.80
N ARG A 127 -2.39 6.30 16.81
CA ARG A 127 -2.12 7.05 15.58
C ARG A 127 -0.87 6.50 14.92
N THR A 128 -0.94 6.33 13.62
CA THR A 128 0.17 5.82 12.80
C THR A 128 0.40 6.78 11.64
N GLY A 129 1.66 6.99 11.27
CA GLY A 129 2.01 7.79 10.10
C GLY A 129 1.39 7.19 8.83
N VAL A 130 0.88 8.05 7.95
CA VAL A 130 0.20 7.62 6.72
C VAL A 130 1.10 6.73 5.85
N PHE A 131 2.39 6.99 5.79
CA PHE A 131 3.36 6.19 5.02
C PHE A 131 3.70 4.85 5.68
N ALA A 132 3.49 4.72 7.00
CA ALA A 132 3.62 3.45 7.72
C ALA A 132 2.34 2.61 7.65
N SER A 133 1.44 2.89 6.73
CA SER A 133 0.14 2.24 6.60
C SER A 133 -0.24 2.00 5.14
N ARG A 134 -1.30 1.22 4.93
CA ARG A 134 -1.95 1.03 3.64
C ARG A 134 -3.25 1.83 3.51
N SER A 135 -3.34 2.96 4.22
CA SER A 135 -4.51 3.84 4.16
C SER A 135 -4.77 4.33 2.74
N THR A 136 -6.01 4.31 2.32
CA THR A 136 -6.45 4.89 1.04
C THR A 136 -6.45 6.42 1.06
N HIS A 137 -6.50 7.02 2.26
CA HIS A 137 -6.45 8.47 2.50
C HIS A 137 -5.00 8.94 2.60
N ARG A 138 -4.28 8.87 1.49
CA ARG A 138 -2.85 9.17 1.40
C ARG A 138 -2.56 10.18 0.29
N PRO A 139 -1.38 10.85 0.33
CA PRO A 139 -0.96 11.69 -0.78
C PRO A 139 -1.02 10.94 -2.12
N ASN A 140 -1.46 11.63 -3.16
CA ASN A 140 -1.63 11.11 -4.52
C ASN A 140 -2.62 9.95 -4.66
N ARG A 141 -3.15 9.39 -3.57
CA ARG A 141 -4.09 8.26 -3.56
C ARG A 141 -3.62 7.04 -4.34
N LEU A 142 -2.31 6.84 -4.40
CA LEU A 142 -1.71 5.69 -5.10
C LEU A 142 -1.62 4.48 -4.20
N GLY A 143 -2.09 3.36 -4.69
CA GLY A 143 -1.90 2.04 -4.13
C GLY A 143 -0.96 1.20 -4.98
N GLN A 144 -0.43 0.14 -4.37
CA GLN A 144 0.41 -0.83 -5.04
C GLN A 144 0.09 -2.22 -4.52
N SER A 145 0.05 -3.17 -5.42
CA SER A 145 -0.09 -4.59 -5.10
C SER A 145 0.77 -5.43 -6.02
N VAL A 146 1.29 -6.52 -5.49
CA VAL A 146 1.89 -7.60 -6.28
C VAL A 146 0.82 -8.66 -6.42
N VAL A 147 0.46 -9.01 -7.64
CA VAL A 147 -0.59 -9.97 -7.95
C VAL A 147 -0.03 -11.09 -8.84
N GLU A 148 -0.53 -12.29 -8.66
CA GLU A 148 -0.22 -13.41 -9.54
C GLU A 148 -0.84 -13.16 -10.91
N LEU A 149 -0.09 -13.41 -11.99
CA LEU A 149 -0.60 -13.38 -13.36
C LEU A 149 -1.26 -14.72 -13.66
N ALA A 150 -2.58 -14.69 -13.87
CA ALA A 150 -3.35 -15.91 -14.18
C ALA A 150 -3.39 -16.22 -15.68
N GLY A 151 -3.17 -15.24 -16.52
CA GLY A 151 -3.17 -15.34 -18.00
C GLY A 151 -3.35 -13.96 -18.64
N VAL A 152 -3.20 -13.95 -19.97
CA VAL A 152 -3.43 -12.78 -20.83
C VAL A 152 -4.47 -13.11 -21.87
#